data_81eaeb1cf7a0d87af260db77dea79d04
#
_entry.id   81eaeb1cf7a0d87af260db77dea79d04
#
_cell.length_a   1.000
_cell.length_b   1.000
_cell.length_c   1.000
_cell.angle_alpha   90.00
_cell.angle_beta   90.00
_cell.angle_gamma   90.00
#
_symmetry.space_group_name_H-M   'P 1'
#
loop_
_entity.id
_entity.type
_entity.pdbx_description
1 polymer ?
#
loop_
_entity_poly.entity_id
_entity_poly.type
_entity_poly.pdbx_seq_one_letter_code
_entity_poly.pdbx_strand_id
1 'polypeptide(L)'
;MREYIQNKWNEKGFKDLTPIQEATKELIQNGEDVVAVSPTGTGKTLAYLLPLLEKIEINHELQAIILVPSQELAQQIGEVIREWKLPELTMLVLAGGANVKRQIENLKKKPELVVGTPGRLTELANQRKLKLHQVQTLVLDEADYLLAQEHLEQTRSFIKKCPSQRQMICFSATKNEILESIHQWINMTPKWVENEKKMAGNENVKHVYIESPVRKKDELLRKFANMKEYQALVFVNSLANAGILAEKLQYHNIPCALLTSQENQIKRKSAIQAFKKGEVPILLTTDVAARGLDIEDLPVVIHYDLPENKEVYTHRSGRTGRMGKDGLVISFVTEKEVRDLKKLIPADATLEAFQVHSSQLQVAQKKKMVEKKPYKPKEKKGTAKKAYPSKDKKSFKTKKSSGKKK
;
A
#
# COMPACT_ATOMS: atom_id res chain seq x y z
N MET A 1 -0.44 2.48 33.32
CA MET A 1 -1.35 3.18 32.37
C MET A 1 -2.02 4.31 33.13
N ARG A 2 -2.07 5.54 32.57
CA ARG A 2 -2.81 6.64 33.23
C ARG A 2 -4.28 6.24 33.37
N GLU A 3 -4.93 6.63 34.46
CA GLU A 3 -6.33 6.25 34.78
C GLU A 3 -7.30 6.49 33.62
N TYR A 4 -7.19 7.64 32.95
CA TYR A 4 -8.00 7.97 31.77
C TYR A 4 -7.84 6.95 30.64
N ILE A 5 -6.61 6.55 30.33
CA ILE A 5 -6.31 5.57 29.27
C ILE A 5 -6.85 4.19 29.68
N GLN A 6 -6.73 3.83 30.96
CA GLN A 6 -7.25 2.56 31.49
C GLN A 6 -8.77 2.49 31.40
N ASN A 7 -9.46 3.59 31.73
CA ASN A 7 -10.91 3.67 31.60
C ASN A 7 -11.35 3.50 30.15
N LYS A 8 -10.67 4.18 29.20
CA LYS A 8 -10.90 4.01 27.75
C LYS A 8 -10.65 2.59 27.28
N TRP A 9 -9.61 1.95 27.76
CA TRP A 9 -9.29 0.55 27.47
C TRP A 9 -10.43 -0.39 27.86
N ASN A 10 -10.95 -0.20 29.08
CA ASN A 10 -12.08 -0.98 29.60
C ASN A 10 -13.38 -0.70 28.85
N GLU A 11 -13.68 0.57 28.52
CA GLU A 11 -14.84 0.97 27.71
C GLU A 11 -14.86 0.29 26.32
N LYS A 12 -13.67 0.11 25.72
CA LYS A 12 -13.52 -0.59 24.43
C LYS A 12 -13.64 -2.11 24.53
N GLY A 13 -13.70 -2.65 25.74
CA GLY A 13 -13.78 -4.08 26.00
C GLY A 13 -12.47 -4.83 25.73
N PHE A 14 -11.34 -4.11 25.66
CA PHE A 14 -10.03 -4.73 25.55
C PHE A 14 -9.66 -5.39 26.87
N LYS A 15 -9.23 -6.66 26.82
CA LYS A 15 -8.83 -7.42 28.01
C LYS A 15 -7.31 -7.40 28.17
N ASP A 16 -6.60 -7.79 27.13
CA ASP A 16 -5.16 -7.99 27.15
C ASP A 16 -4.48 -7.15 26.06
N LEU A 17 -3.24 -6.80 26.29
CA LEU A 17 -2.38 -6.20 25.26
C LEU A 17 -2.10 -7.22 24.18
N THR A 18 -2.02 -6.78 22.95
CA THR A 18 -1.52 -7.64 21.86
C THR A 18 -0.01 -7.90 22.06
N PRO A 19 0.54 -8.99 21.50
CA PRO A 19 1.96 -9.31 21.67
C PRO A 19 2.90 -8.16 21.29
N ILE A 20 2.60 -7.40 20.25
CA ILE A 20 3.43 -6.25 19.86
C ILE A 20 3.29 -5.09 20.84
N GLN A 21 2.12 -4.86 21.41
CA GLN A 21 1.90 -3.83 22.43
C GLN A 21 2.64 -4.16 23.71
N GLU A 22 2.59 -5.40 24.14
CA GLU A 22 3.29 -5.87 25.34
C GLU A 22 4.81 -5.76 25.18
N ALA A 23 5.35 -6.25 24.05
CA ALA A 23 6.78 -6.26 23.79
C ALA A 23 7.41 -4.87 23.61
N THR A 24 6.64 -3.86 23.17
CA THR A 24 7.16 -2.51 22.92
C THR A 24 6.90 -1.52 24.03
N LYS A 25 5.92 -1.78 24.90
CA LYS A 25 5.47 -0.83 25.92
C LYS A 25 6.58 -0.31 26.80
N GLU A 26 7.31 -1.20 27.47
CA GLU A 26 8.38 -0.82 28.42
C GLU A 26 9.54 -0.13 27.70
N LEU A 27 9.94 -0.62 26.53
CA LEU A 27 11.01 -0.01 25.75
C LEU A 27 10.69 1.45 25.40
N ILE A 28 9.45 1.71 24.96
CA ILE A 28 9.02 3.07 24.62
C ILE A 28 8.93 3.95 25.86
N GLN A 29 8.41 3.44 26.97
CA GLN A 29 8.33 4.18 28.24
C GLN A 29 9.71 4.57 28.78
N ASN A 30 10.69 3.68 28.65
CA ASN A 30 12.06 3.90 29.09
C ASN A 30 12.87 4.82 28.16
N GLY A 31 12.29 5.27 27.04
CA GLY A 31 12.97 6.17 26.10
C GLY A 31 13.92 5.47 25.14
N GLU A 32 13.87 4.14 25.05
CA GLU A 32 14.69 3.35 24.12
C GLU A 32 14.25 3.60 22.68
N ASP A 33 15.23 3.61 21.78
CA ASP A 33 14.94 3.55 20.35
C ASP A 33 14.41 2.16 19.98
N VAL A 34 13.32 2.11 19.21
CA VAL A 34 12.64 0.85 18.89
C VAL A 34 12.39 0.71 17.38
N VAL A 35 12.71 -0.44 16.85
CA VAL A 35 12.19 -0.91 15.54
C VAL A 35 11.29 -2.11 15.80
N ALA A 36 10.01 -1.95 15.51
CA ALA A 36 8.99 -2.96 15.71
C ALA A 36 8.42 -3.44 14.36
N VAL A 37 8.61 -4.71 14.05
CA VAL A 37 8.08 -5.33 12.83
C VAL A 37 6.94 -6.28 13.21
N SER A 38 5.75 -6.00 12.70
CA SER A 38 4.57 -6.80 12.97
C SER A 38 3.56 -6.65 11.83
N PRO A 39 2.86 -7.71 11.43
CA PRO A 39 1.85 -7.65 10.37
C PRO A 39 0.80 -6.54 10.56
N THR A 40 0.07 -6.21 9.50
CA THR A 40 -1.06 -5.29 9.60
C THR A 40 -2.17 -5.88 10.47
N GLY A 41 -2.92 -5.02 11.21
CA GLY A 41 -4.03 -5.47 12.07
C GLY A 41 -3.61 -6.00 13.45
N THR A 42 -2.32 -5.97 13.81
CA THR A 42 -1.82 -6.47 15.11
C THR A 42 -1.90 -5.45 16.25
N GLY A 43 -2.43 -4.25 15.99
CA GLY A 43 -2.54 -3.18 17.00
C GLY A 43 -1.31 -2.28 17.12
N LYS A 44 -0.48 -2.18 16.06
CA LYS A 44 0.73 -1.32 16.03
C LYS A 44 0.47 0.12 16.44
N THR A 45 -0.63 0.72 15.96
CA THR A 45 -0.94 2.12 16.30
C THR A 45 -1.08 2.34 17.79
N LEU A 46 -1.80 1.48 18.50
CA LEU A 46 -1.92 1.57 19.95
C LEU A 46 -0.63 1.17 20.66
N ALA A 47 0.20 0.30 20.06
CA ALA A 47 1.47 -0.12 20.64
C ALA A 47 2.43 1.05 20.88
N TYR A 48 2.50 2.02 19.95
CA TYR A 48 3.30 3.23 20.18
C TYR A 48 2.50 4.37 20.82
N LEU A 49 1.20 4.47 20.51
CA LEU A 49 0.40 5.61 20.95
C LEU A 49 0.16 5.62 22.46
N LEU A 50 -0.21 4.47 23.04
CA LEU A 50 -0.52 4.41 24.47
C LEU A 50 0.67 4.82 25.34
N PRO A 51 1.88 4.22 25.21
CA PRO A 51 3.03 4.67 26.00
C PRO A 51 3.46 6.11 25.67
N LEU A 52 3.27 6.58 24.43
CA LEU A 52 3.55 7.96 24.04
C LEU A 52 2.63 8.93 24.78
N LEU A 53 1.33 8.68 24.83
CA LEU A 53 0.36 9.52 25.57
C LEU A 53 0.61 9.53 27.08
N GLU A 54 1.24 8.50 27.61
CA GLU A 54 1.65 8.46 29.03
C GLU A 54 2.85 9.36 29.32
N LYS A 55 3.73 9.59 28.35
CA LYS A 55 4.93 10.42 28.48
C LYS A 55 4.67 11.90 28.25
N ILE A 56 3.74 12.25 27.37
CA ILE A 56 3.48 13.64 26.99
C ILE A 56 2.93 14.43 28.18
N GLU A 57 3.54 15.57 28.45
CA GLU A 57 3.09 16.57 29.41
C GLU A 57 2.27 17.66 28.73
N ILE A 58 1.26 18.19 29.41
CA ILE A 58 0.42 19.27 28.90
C ILE A 58 1.08 20.60 29.25
N ASN A 59 1.91 21.10 28.36
CA ASN A 59 2.73 22.30 28.57
C ASN A 59 2.74 23.26 27.36
N HIS A 60 1.92 22.99 26.35
CA HIS A 60 1.85 23.77 25.13
C HIS A 60 3.16 23.84 24.34
N GLU A 61 3.95 22.75 24.38
CA GLU A 61 5.16 22.58 23.60
C GLU A 61 5.10 21.27 22.81
N LEU A 62 5.60 21.30 21.57
CA LEU A 62 5.60 20.13 20.69
C LEU A 62 6.64 19.10 21.17
N GLN A 63 6.17 18.01 21.76
CA GLN A 63 7.00 16.95 22.35
C GLN A 63 7.10 15.72 21.48
N ALA A 64 6.05 15.42 20.68
CA ALA A 64 6.03 14.23 19.87
C ALA A 64 5.51 14.49 18.44
N ILE A 65 6.14 13.81 17.49
CA ILE A 65 5.72 13.81 16.10
C ILE A 65 5.57 12.38 15.60
N ILE A 66 4.46 12.12 14.92
CA ILE A 66 4.22 10.86 14.21
C ILE A 66 4.31 11.12 12.71
N LEU A 67 5.33 10.57 12.07
CA LEU A 67 5.50 10.60 10.62
C LEU A 67 4.75 9.44 9.98
N VAL A 68 4.01 9.75 8.93
CA VAL A 68 3.24 8.78 8.16
C VAL A 68 3.37 9.05 6.65
N PRO A 69 3.25 8.03 5.80
CA PRO A 69 3.44 8.18 4.35
C PRO A 69 2.34 8.96 3.64
N SER A 70 1.10 8.90 4.14
CA SER A 70 -0.06 9.43 3.43
C SER A 70 -0.92 10.35 4.29
N GLN A 71 -1.73 11.19 3.62
CA GLN A 71 -2.68 12.08 4.28
C GLN A 71 -3.79 11.31 4.98
N GLU A 72 -4.21 10.22 4.36
CA GLU A 72 -5.27 9.35 4.86
C GLU A 72 -4.85 8.70 6.16
N LEU A 73 -3.64 8.13 6.20
CA LEU A 73 -3.10 7.54 7.43
C LEU A 73 -2.93 8.61 8.52
N ALA A 74 -2.50 9.84 8.15
CA ALA A 74 -2.43 10.94 9.09
C ALA A 74 -3.79 11.28 9.71
N GLN A 75 -4.87 11.28 8.92
CA GLN A 75 -6.22 11.51 9.41
C GLN A 75 -6.70 10.36 10.29
N GLN A 76 -6.50 9.13 9.85
CA GLN A 76 -6.88 7.92 10.61
C GLN A 76 -6.20 7.88 11.97
N ILE A 77 -4.87 8.07 12.02
CA ILE A 77 -4.15 8.14 13.29
C ILE A 77 -4.63 9.33 14.12
N GLY A 78 -4.91 10.47 13.48
CA GLY A 78 -5.49 11.62 14.15
C GLY A 78 -6.85 11.33 14.79
N GLU A 79 -7.69 10.49 14.20
CA GLU A 79 -8.96 10.04 14.79
C GLU A 79 -8.71 9.13 16.00
N VAL A 80 -7.81 8.17 15.87
CA VAL A 80 -7.40 7.31 16.99
C VAL A 80 -6.85 8.14 18.16
N ILE A 81 -5.99 9.12 17.88
CA ILE A 81 -5.44 10.00 18.94
C ILE A 81 -6.55 10.78 19.63
N ARG A 82 -7.51 11.37 18.88
CA ARG A 82 -8.64 12.12 19.48
C ARG A 82 -9.47 11.25 20.41
N GLU A 83 -9.57 9.98 20.12
CA GLU A 83 -10.31 9.03 20.94
C GLU A 83 -9.55 8.68 22.25
N TRP A 84 -8.21 8.55 22.17
CA TRP A 84 -7.38 8.05 23.27
C TRP A 84 -6.67 9.13 24.08
N LYS A 85 -6.52 10.35 23.55
CA LYS A 85 -5.83 11.44 24.24
C LYS A 85 -6.60 11.96 25.44
N LEU A 86 -5.86 12.53 26.39
CA LEU A 86 -6.43 13.36 27.44
C LEU A 86 -7.19 14.55 26.84
N PRO A 87 -8.29 14.99 27.43
CA PRO A 87 -9.09 16.13 26.92
C PRO A 87 -8.26 17.38 26.68
N GLU A 88 -7.35 17.70 27.59
CA GLU A 88 -6.52 18.90 27.61
C GLU A 88 -5.39 18.85 26.56
N LEU A 89 -4.96 17.66 26.15
CA LEU A 89 -3.88 17.51 25.19
C LEU A 89 -4.27 18.04 23.82
N THR A 90 -3.51 18.96 23.27
CA THR A 90 -3.70 19.50 21.94
C THR A 90 -2.91 18.70 20.92
N MET A 91 -3.60 18.22 19.87
CA MET A 91 -2.95 17.53 18.76
C MET A 91 -3.36 18.14 17.43
N LEU A 92 -2.47 18.08 16.43
CA LEU A 92 -2.77 18.54 15.08
C LEU A 92 -2.38 17.48 14.04
N VAL A 93 -3.17 17.42 12.95
CA VAL A 93 -2.83 16.68 11.75
C VAL A 93 -2.34 17.66 10.68
N LEU A 94 -1.10 17.47 10.22
CA LEU A 94 -0.40 18.33 9.27
C LEU A 94 -0.01 17.50 8.03
N ALA A 95 -0.89 17.44 7.06
CA ALA A 95 -0.68 16.67 5.84
C ALA A 95 -0.94 17.51 4.58
N GLY A 96 -0.43 17.09 3.44
CA GLY A 96 -0.66 17.72 2.15
C GLY A 96 -2.15 17.80 1.80
N GLY A 97 -2.52 18.48 0.70
CA GLY A 97 -3.92 18.59 0.27
C GLY A 97 -4.83 19.48 1.13
N ALA A 98 -4.47 19.75 2.38
CA ALA A 98 -5.20 20.65 3.24
C ALA A 98 -4.66 22.10 3.13
N ASN A 99 -5.51 23.10 3.45
CA ASN A 99 -5.15 24.51 3.39
C ASN A 99 -4.01 24.83 4.35
N VAL A 100 -2.86 25.21 3.80
CA VAL A 100 -1.64 25.55 4.56
C VAL A 100 -1.88 26.69 5.55
N LYS A 101 -2.59 27.76 5.14
CA LYS A 101 -2.88 28.90 6.01
C LYS A 101 -3.64 28.48 7.25
N ARG A 102 -4.64 27.59 7.09
CA ARG A 102 -5.41 27.05 8.22
C ARG A 102 -4.54 26.17 9.14
N GLN A 103 -3.62 25.38 8.57
CA GLN A 103 -2.69 24.59 9.38
C GLN A 103 -1.75 25.48 10.19
N ILE A 104 -1.21 26.56 9.58
CA ILE A 104 -0.38 27.56 10.27
C ILE A 104 -1.17 28.24 11.40
N GLU A 105 -2.43 28.60 11.16
CA GLU A 105 -3.29 29.19 12.19
C GLU A 105 -3.50 28.23 13.37
N ASN A 106 -3.77 26.96 13.08
CA ASN A 106 -3.93 25.95 14.12
C ASN A 106 -2.64 25.67 14.92
N LEU A 107 -1.44 25.86 14.33
CA LEU A 107 -0.17 25.74 15.05
C LEU A 107 0.01 26.79 16.15
N LYS A 108 -0.73 27.94 16.11
CA LYS A 108 -0.75 28.92 17.19
C LYS A 108 -1.34 28.35 18.48
N LYS A 109 -2.09 27.25 18.43
CA LYS A 109 -2.62 26.52 19.60
C LYS A 109 -1.54 25.75 20.38
N LYS A 110 -0.30 25.73 19.84
CA LYS A 110 0.87 25.06 20.43
C LYS A 110 0.58 23.61 20.81
N PRO A 111 0.40 22.72 19.80
CA PRO A 111 0.10 21.32 20.06
C PRO A 111 1.28 20.61 20.70
N GLU A 112 1.02 19.69 21.60
CA GLU A 112 1.99 18.78 22.19
C GLU A 112 2.32 17.61 21.25
N LEU A 113 1.37 17.22 20.40
CA LEU A 113 1.49 16.09 19.48
C LEU A 113 1.09 16.49 18.05
N VAL A 114 1.92 16.11 17.11
CA VAL A 114 1.65 16.33 15.68
C VAL A 114 1.72 15.02 14.93
N VAL A 115 0.75 14.77 14.04
CA VAL A 115 0.80 13.69 13.04
C VAL A 115 0.93 14.34 11.66
N GLY A 116 1.82 13.84 10.82
CA GLY A 116 1.93 14.42 9.49
C GLY A 116 2.81 13.68 8.51
N THR A 117 2.76 14.14 7.27
CA THR A 117 3.60 13.62 6.18
C THR A 117 4.94 14.38 6.10
N PRO A 118 6.05 13.70 5.75
CA PRO A 118 7.39 14.32 5.73
C PRO A 118 7.45 15.63 4.92
N GLY A 119 6.81 15.66 3.73
CA GLY A 119 6.81 16.85 2.87
C GLY A 119 6.17 18.07 3.52
N ARG A 120 4.98 17.92 4.11
CA ARG A 120 4.27 19.03 4.77
C ARG A 120 4.97 19.48 6.04
N LEU A 121 5.47 18.56 6.83
CA LEU A 121 6.20 18.92 8.05
C LEU A 121 7.51 19.65 7.72
N THR A 122 8.22 19.20 6.69
CA THR A 122 9.43 19.89 6.18
C THR A 122 9.11 21.30 5.68
N GLU A 123 8.03 21.48 4.92
CA GLU A 123 7.56 22.76 4.45
C GLU A 123 7.32 23.74 5.61
N LEU A 124 6.55 23.33 6.61
CA LEU A 124 6.21 24.16 7.76
C LEU A 124 7.42 24.43 8.67
N ALA A 125 8.35 23.49 8.79
CA ALA A 125 9.60 23.69 9.51
C ALA A 125 10.52 24.69 8.80
N ASN A 126 10.65 24.60 7.45
CA ASN A 126 11.41 25.56 6.64
C ASN A 126 10.85 26.98 6.74
N GLN A 127 9.54 27.12 6.81
CA GLN A 127 8.84 28.40 7.04
C GLN A 127 8.92 28.87 8.50
N ARG A 128 9.62 28.15 9.38
CA ARG A 128 9.72 28.41 10.84
C ARG A 128 8.36 28.49 11.56
N LYS A 129 7.33 27.84 10.98
CA LYS A 129 5.98 27.77 11.57
C LYS A 129 5.84 26.57 12.52
N LEU A 130 6.53 25.45 12.21
CA LEU A 130 6.63 24.29 13.07
C LEU A 130 7.93 24.36 13.89
N LYS A 131 7.81 24.53 15.20
CA LYS A 131 8.95 24.61 16.11
C LYS A 131 9.32 23.21 16.57
N LEU A 132 10.54 22.76 16.32
CA LEU A 132 10.97 21.38 16.54
C LEU A 132 11.89 21.21 17.76
N HIS A 133 12.32 22.30 18.41
CA HIS A 133 13.39 22.27 19.43
C HIS A 133 13.04 21.51 20.72
N GLN A 134 11.77 21.27 20.99
CA GLN A 134 11.27 20.51 22.15
C GLN A 134 10.81 19.08 21.79
N VAL A 135 11.00 18.64 20.54
CA VAL A 135 10.62 17.30 20.14
C VAL A 135 11.50 16.26 20.81
N GLN A 136 10.90 15.45 21.66
CA GLN A 136 11.55 14.37 22.43
C GLN A 136 11.35 13.01 21.81
N THR A 137 10.25 12.81 21.05
CA THR A 137 9.93 11.53 20.43
C THR A 137 9.49 11.71 18.99
N LEU A 138 10.08 10.90 18.11
CA LEU A 138 9.71 10.83 16.69
C LEU A 138 9.31 9.40 16.35
N VAL A 139 8.05 9.21 15.94
CA VAL A 139 7.52 7.92 15.50
C VAL A 139 7.46 7.91 13.97
N LEU A 140 7.91 6.82 13.37
CA LEU A 140 7.72 6.51 11.95
C LEU A 140 6.75 5.33 11.86
N ASP A 141 5.54 5.58 11.43
CA ASP A 141 4.57 4.51 11.11
C ASP A 141 4.61 4.18 9.61
N GLU A 142 4.48 2.92 9.25
CA GLU A 142 4.84 2.38 7.94
C GLU A 142 6.30 2.73 7.58
N ALA A 143 7.22 2.43 8.50
CA ALA A 143 8.64 2.80 8.37
C ALA A 143 9.32 2.16 7.15
N ASP A 144 8.90 0.97 6.73
CA ASP A 144 9.33 0.32 5.48
C ASP A 144 9.11 1.20 4.25
N TYR A 145 8.00 1.93 4.21
CA TYR A 145 7.74 2.88 3.14
C TYR A 145 8.46 4.22 3.31
N LEU A 146 8.40 4.79 4.50
CA LEU A 146 9.03 6.09 4.76
C LEU A 146 10.55 6.04 4.55
N LEU A 147 11.15 4.88 4.75
CA LEU A 147 12.58 4.62 4.56
C LEU A 147 12.88 3.85 3.26
N ALA A 148 11.89 3.60 2.38
CA ALA A 148 12.16 3.10 1.05
C ALA A 148 13.04 4.08 0.26
N GLN A 149 13.85 3.57 -0.66
CA GLN A 149 14.87 4.36 -1.37
C GLN A 149 14.30 5.63 -2.00
N GLU A 150 13.08 5.58 -2.54
CA GLU A 150 12.40 6.71 -3.19
C GLU A 150 11.99 7.82 -2.19
N HIS A 151 11.78 7.48 -0.92
CA HIS A 151 11.29 8.39 0.12
C HIS A 151 12.32 8.73 1.18
N LEU A 152 13.44 8.02 1.19
CA LEU A 152 14.48 8.09 2.21
C LEU A 152 15.01 9.52 2.42
N GLU A 153 15.38 10.19 1.35
CA GLU A 153 15.94 11.55 1.45
C GLU A 153 14.95 12.57 2.00
N GLN A 154 13.68 12.48 1.61
CA GLN A 154 12.65 13.37 2.15
C GLN A 154 12.45 13.13 3.64
N THR A 155 12.37 11.87 4.05
CA THR A 155 12.20 11.49 5.46
C THR A 155 13.42 11.90 6.29
N ARG A 156 14.64 11.61 5.82
CA ARG A 156 15.89 12.02 6.48
C ARG A 156 16.02 13.54 6.60
N SER A 157 15.64 14.28 5.57
CA SER A 157 15.66 15.75 5.60
C SER A 157 14.82 16.33 6.72
N PHE A 158 13.68 15.71 7.02
CA PHE A 158 12.85 16.09 8.16
C PHE A 158 13.47 15.65 9.48
N ILE A 159 13.91 14.39 9.59
CA ILE A 159 14.54 13.84 10.80
C ILE A 159 15.73 14.71 11.26
N LYS A 160 16.55 15.17 10.33
CA LYS A 160 17.71 16.05 10.62
C LYS A 160 17.33 17.43 11.20
N LYS A 161 16.07 17.86 11.06
CA LYS A 161 15.59 19.13 11.64
C LYS A 161 15.15 19.00 13.10
N CYS A 162 14.90 17.78 13.55
CA CYS A 162 14.55 17.50 14.95
C CYS A 162 15.83 17.42 15.81
N PRO A 163 15.73 17.63 17.13
CA PRO A 163 16.87 17.48 18.04
C PRO A 163 17.59 16.13 17.88
N SER A 164 18.91 16.11 18.07
CA SER A 164 19.69 14.87 17.98
C SER A 164 19.40 13.91 19.13
N GLN A 165 19.17 14.47 20.32
CA GLN A 165 18.78 13.71 21.51
C GLN A 165 17.24 13.58 21.52
N ARG A 166 16.74 12.61 20.82
CA ARG A 166 15.32 12.24 20.79
C ARG A 166 15.18 10.73 20.73
N GLN A 167 14.09 10.22 21.22
CA GLN A 167 13.70 8.83 21.01
C GLN A 167 13.17 8.65 19.58
N MET A 168 13.62 7.59 18.92
CA MET A 168 13.14 7.17 17.61
C MET A 168 12.35 5.87 17.72
N ILE A 169 11.16 5.84 17.16
CA ILE A 169 10.27 4.67 17.18
C ILE A 169 9.83 4.38 15.75
N CYS A 170 10.20 3.22 15.23
CA CYS A 170 9.82 2.78 13.89
C CYS A 170 8.89 1.57 13.95
N PHE A 171 7.69 1.70 13.40
CA PHE A 171 6.76 0.58 13.23
C PHE A 171 6.60 0.26 11.76
N SER A 172 6.68 -1.03 11.44
CA SER A 172 6.62 -1.53 10.06
C SER A 172 5.79 -2.80 9.96
N ALA A 173 5.26 -3.08 8.78
CA ALA A 173 4.65 -4.38 8.47
C ALA A 173 5.69 -5.37 7.95
N THR A 174 6.75 -4.89 7.33
CA THR A 174 7.80 -5.69 6.67
C THR A 174 9.19 -5.15 7.03
N LYS A 175 10.21 -5.98 6.84
CA LYS A 175 11.60 -5.56 6.86
C LYS A 175 12.06 -5.25 5.44
N ASN A 176 12.83 -4.18 5.29
CA ASN A 176 13.58 -3.90 4.07
C ASN A 176 15.05 -3.66 4.41
N GLU A 177 15.92 -3.68 3.41
CA GLU A 177 17.38 -3.53 3.57
C GLU A 177 17.76 -2.22 4.29
N ILE A 178 17.00 -1.14 4.05
CA ILE A 178 17.26 0.16 4.69
C ILE A 178 16.87 0.12 6.16
N LEU A 179 15.76 -0.52 6.49
CA LEU A 179 15.33 -0.67 7.88
C LEU A 179 16.30 -1.56 8.67
N GLU A 180 16.80 -2.64 8.07
CA GLU A 180 17.80 -3.51 8.67
C GLU A 180 19.14 -2.79 8.93
N SER A 181 19.51 -1.87 8.05
CA SER A 181 20.71 -1.04 8.18
C SER A 181 20.43 0.37 8.71
N ILE A 182 19.35 0.56 9.48
CA ILE A 182 18.82 1.87 9.88
C ILE A 182 19.86 2.80 10.53
N HIS A 183 20.83 2.23 11.27
CA HIS A 183 21.92 2.96 11.90
C HIS A 183 22.81 3.72 10.91
N GLN A 184 22.88 3.27 9.65
CA GLN A 184 23.67 3.92 8.60
C GLN A 184 22.93 5.13 8.00
N TRP A 185 21.61 5.12 8.06
CA TRP A 185 20.76 6.11 7.39
C TRP A 185 20.25 7.21 8.31
N ILE A 186 19.91 6.83 9.51
CA ILE A 186 19.50 7.75 10.59
C ILE A 186 20.25 7.37 11.85
N ASN A 187 20.71 8.36 12.60
CA ASN A 187 21.46 8.12 13.84
C ASN A 187 20.56 7.49 14.90
N MET A 188 20.47 6.16 14.89
CA MET A 188 19.59 5.36 15.73
C MET A 188 20.21 4.00 16.02
N THR A 189 20.17 3.57 17.27
CA THR A 189 20.61 2.22 17.69
C THR A 189 19.44 1.51 18.38
N PRO A 190 18.54 0.91 17.59
CA PRO A 190 17.25 0.46 18.12
C PRO A 190 17.32 -0.89 18.82
N LYS A 191 16.40 -1.08 19.77
CA LYS A 191 15.95 -2.40 20.19
C LYS A 191 14.99 -2.95 19.14
N TRP A 192 15.27 -4.14 18.66
CA TRP A 192 14.43 -4.82 17.69
C TRP A 192 13.34 -5.63 18.38
N VAL A 193 12.12 -5.44 17.94
CA VAL A 193 10.95 -6.24 18.35
C VAL A 193 10.33 -6.81 17.10
N GLU A 194 10.40 -8.12 16.96
CA GLU A 194 9.81 -8.84 15.84
C GLU A 194 8.70 -9.74 16.35
N ASN A 195 7.51 -9.49 15.88
CA ASN A 195 6.39 -10.36 16.13
C ASN A 195 6.06 -11.13 14.84
N GLU A 196 6.76 -12.24 14.65
CA GLU A 196 6.50 -13.16 13.54
C GLU A 196 5.21 -13.98 13.75
N LYS A 197 4.72 -14.05 14.99
CA LYS A 197 3.47 -14.76 15.24
C LYS A 197 2.34 -14.01 14.54
N LYS A 198 1.85 -14.60 13.47
CA LYS A 198 0.54 -14.24 12.94
C LYS A 198 -0.42 -14.21 14.13
N MET A 199 -1.12 -13.11 14.36
CA MET A 199 -2.32 -13.20 15.18
C MET A 199 -3.16 -14.32 14.54
N ALA A 200 -3.65 -15.23 15.36
CA ALA A 200 -4.68 -16.19 14.94
C ALA A 200 -5.77 -15.36 14.23
N GLY A 201 -5.78 -15.35 12.91
CA GLY A 201 -6.65 -14.45 12.16
C GLY A 201 -6.28 -14.24 10.72
N ASN A 202 -5.01 -14.39 10.34
CA ASN A 202 -4.63 -14.39 8.92
C ASN A 202 -4.65 -15.82 8.32
N GLU A 203 -4.94 -16.83 9.14
CA GLU A 203 -5.03 -18.22 8.72
C GLU A 203 -6.18 -18.47 7.74
N ASN A 204 -7.19 -17.60 7.76
CA ASN A 204 -8.39 -17.71 6.94
C ASN A 204 -8.31 -16.94 5.61
N VAL A 205 -7.15 -16.36 5.26
CA VAL A 205 -6.98 -15.68 3.97
C VAL A 205 -6.62 -16.71 2.90
N LYS A 206 -7.53 -16.86 1.93
CA LYS A 206 -7.28 -17.69 0.75
C LYS A 206 -6.59 -16.87 -0.32
N HIS A 207 -5.45 -17.37 -0.81
CA HIS A 207 -4.74 -16.77 -1.94
C HIS A 207 -5.03 -17.58 -3.19
N VAL A 208 -5.66 -16.94 -4.17
CA VAL A 208 -6.03 -17.58 -5.42
C VAL A 208 -5.56 -16.78 -6.61
N TYR A 209 -5.41 -17.43 -7.75
CA TYR A 209 -5.15 -16.73 -9.00
C TYR A 209 -6.09 -17.18 -10.09
N ILE A 210 -6.36 -16.26 -11.02
CA ILE A 210 -7.11 -16.54 -12.23
C ILE A 210 -6.22 -16.24 -13.42
N GLU A 211 -5.91 -17.28 -14.20
CA GLU A 211 -5.12 -17.13 -15.41
C GLU A 211 -5.95 -16.47 -16.51
N SER A 212 -5.49 -15.33 -16.98
CA SER A 212 -6.15 -14.56 -18.03
C SER A 212 -5.14 -13.82 -18.90
N PRO A 213 -5.29 -13.83 -20.22
CA PRO A 213 -4.55 -12.92 -21.08
C PRO A 213 -4.82 -11.47 -20.69
N VAL A 214 -3.83 -10.59 -20.78
CA VAL A 214 -3.95 -9.16 -20.40
C VAL A 214 -5.21 -8.51 -21.00
N ARG A 215 -5.46 -8.72 -22.29
CA ARG A 215 -6.65 -8.18 -23.00
C ARG A 215 -8.00 -8.65 -22.49
N LYS A 216 -8.04 -9.70 -21.65
CA LYS A 216 -9.27 -10.26 -21.08
C LYS A 216 -9.43 -9.96 -19.57
N LYS A 217 -8.46 -9.31 -18.94
CA LYS A 217 -8.57 -8.96 -17.52
C LYS A 217 -9.77 -8.03 -17.25
N ASP A 218 -10.08 -7.11 -18.18
CA ASP A 218 -11.25 -6.21 -18.07
C ASP A 218 -12.57 -7.01 -18.08
N GLU A 219 -12.69 -8.00 -18.99
CA GLU A 219 -13.86 -8.87 -19.06
C GLU A 219 -14.01 -9.72 -17.79
N LEU A 220 -12.88 -10.19 -17.25
CA LEU A 220 -12.87 -10.97 -16.02
C LEU A 220 -13.34 -10.11 -14.83
N LEU A 221 -12.85 -8.88 -14.71
CA LEU A 221 -13.28 -7.95 -13.66
C LEU A 221 -14.77 -7.62 -13.75
N ARG A 222 -15.30 -7.45 -14.98
CA ARG A 222 -16.74 -7.23 -15.21
C ARG A 222 -17.58 -8.43 -14.76
N LYS A 223 -17.13 -9.64 -15.05
CA LYS A 223 -17.81 -10.87 -14.60
C LYS A 223 -17.82 -10.92 -13.06
N PHE A 224 -16.72 -10.55 -12.44
CA PHE A 224 -16.61 -10.49 -10.99
C PHE A 224 -17.55 -9.45 -10.38
N ALA A 225 -17.61 -8.25 -10.93
CA ALA A 225 -18.47 -7.15 -10.46
C ALA A 225 -19.98 -7.48 -10.52
N ASN A 226 -20.38 -8.39 -11.42
CA ASN A 226 -21.75 -8.85 -11.52
C ASN A 226 -22.11 -9.98 -10.53
N MET A 227 -21.15 -10.43 -9.73
CA MET A 227 -21.41 -11.38 -8.64
C MET A 227 -21.93 -10.59 -7.44
N LYS A 228 -23.20 -10.74 -7.09
CA LYS A 228 -23.90 -9.95 -6.07
C LYS A 228 -23.30 -10.06 -4.65
N GLU A 229 -22.45 -11.04 -4.41
CA GLU A 229 -21.92 -11.38 -3.09
C GLU A 229 -20.59 -10.70 -2.75
N TYR A 230 -19.96 -9.99 -3.70
CA TYR A 230 -18.59 -9.52 -3.51
C TYR A 230 -18.43 -8.03 -3.70
N GLN A 231 -17.92 -7.38 -2.66
CA GLN A 231 -17.25 -6.09 -2.77
C GLN A 231 -15.74 -6.31 -2.87
N ALA A 232 -15.09 -5.65 -3.82
CA ALA A 232 -13.66 -5.83 -4.03
C ALA A 232 -12.88 -4.52 -4.07
N LEU A 233 -11.77 -4.49 -3.34
CA LEU A 233 -10.72 -3.50 -3.55
C LEU A 233 -9.78 -4.00 -4.66
N VAL A 234 -9.67 -3.24 -5.74
CA VAL A 234 -8.94 -3.66 -6.93
C VAL A 234 -7.70 -2.80 -7.11
N PHE A 235 -6.54 -3.42 -7.06
CA PHE A 235 -5.25 -2.76 -7.21
C PHE A 235 -4.76 -2.76 -8.65
N VAL A 236 -4.42 -1.57 -9.15
CA VAL A 236 -3.83 -1.31 -10.46
C VAL A 236 -2.50 -0.58 -10.27
N ASN A 237 -1.44 -0.98 -10.98
CA ASN A 237 -0.09 -0.43 -10.76
C ASN A 237 0.07 1.01 -11.21
N SER A 238 -0.73 1.50 -12.15
CA SER A 238 -0.61 2.87 -12.62
C SER A 238 -1.92 3.64 -12.55
N LEU A 239 -1.78 4.93 -12.25
CA LEU A 239 -2.89 5.87 -12.18
C LEU A 239 -3.63 5.99 -13.53
N ALA A 240 -2.88 6.03 -14.65
CA ALA A 240 -3.44 6.11 -15.99
C ALA A 240 -4.29 4.85 -16.30
N ASN A 241 -3.77 3.66 -15.99
CA ASN A 241 -4.49 2.41 -16.20
C ASN A 241 -5.73 2.31 -15.31
N ALA A 242 -5.67 2.81 -14.08
CA ALA A 242 -6.84 2.83 -13.19
C ALA A 242 -7.96 3.72 -13.74
N GLY A 243 -7.62 4.89 -14.31
CA GLY A 243 -8.58 5.77 -14.97
C GLY A 243 -9.22 5.11 -16.21
N ILE A 244 -8.40 4.55 -17.09
CA ILE A 244 -8.89 3.83 -18.30
C ILE A 244 -9.80 2.65 -17.90
N LEU A 245 -9.43 1.91 -16.86
CA LEU A 245 -10.23 0.79 -16.37
C LEU A 245 -11.57 1.27 -15.80
N ALA A 246 -11.58 2.37 -15.06
CA ALA A 246 -12.81 2.98 -14.56
C ALA A 246 -13.76 3.39 -15.69
N GLU A 247 -13.25 4.08 -16.72
CA GLU A 247 -14.03 4.46 -17.90
C GLU A 247 -14.62 3.24 -18.63
N LYS A 248 -13.83 2.17 -18.80
CA LYS A 248 -14.32 0.92 -19.40
C LYS A 248 -15.43 0.27 -18.58
N LEU A 249 -15.30 0.23 -17.25
CA LEU A 249 -16.35 -0.32 -16.38
C LEU A 249 -17.63 0.50 -16.48
N GLN A 250 -17.53 1.84 -16.45
CA GLN A 250 -18.65 2.75 -16.61
C GLN A 250 -19.34 2.59 -17.98
N TYR A 251 -18.57 2.47 -19.08
CA TYR A 251 -19.10 2.19 -20.39
C TYR A 251 -19.96 0.91 -20.45
N HIS A 252 -19.62 -0.06 -19.63
CA HIS A 252 -20.40 -1.30 -19.47
C HIS A 252 -21.45 -1.26 -18.36
N ASN A 253 -21.82 -0.07 -17.87
CA ASN A 253 -22.78 0.15 -16.78
C ASN A 253 -22.43 -0.60 -15.48
N ILE A 254 -21.14 -0.77 -15.20
CA ILE A 254 -20.69 -1.35 -13.92
C ILE A 254 -20.33 -0.22 -12.95
N PRO A 255 -21.07 -0.09 -11.84
CA PRO A 255 -20.77 0.91 -10.85
C PRO A 255 -19.38 0.64 -10.24
N CYS A 256 -18.51 1.63 -10.29
CA CYS A 256 -17.20 1.59 -9.63
C CYS A 256 -16.83 2.96 -9.08
N ALA A 257 -16.06 2.97 -8.01
CA ALA A 257 -15.41 4.17 -7.51
C ALA A 257 -13.91 4.10 -7.81
N LEU A 258 -13.31 5.25 -8.10
CA LEU A 258 -11.88 5.40 -8.33
C LEU A 258 -11.28 6.19 -7.17
N LEU A 259 -10.21 5.65 -6.59
CA LEU A 259 -9.47 6.28 -5.52
C LEU A 259 -8.03 6.48 -5.96
N THR A 260 -7.65 7.74 -6.18
CA THR A 260 -6.29 8.09 -6.62
C THR A 260 -5.69 9.19 -5.76
N SER A 261 -4.36 9.30 -5.79
CA SER A 261 -3.64 10.36 -5.07
C SER A 261 -3.85 11.77 -5.65
N GLN A 262 -4.36 11.87 -6.88
CA GLN A 262 -4.61 13.15 -7.57
C GLN A 262 -5.98 13.74 -7.25
N GLU A 263 -6.90 12.95 -6.70
CA GLU A 263 -8.22 13.45 -6.34
C GLU A 263 -8.20 14.28 -5.06
N ASN A 264 -9.07 15.25 -5.02
CA ASN A 264 -9.24 16.05 -3.80
C ASN A 264 -9.87 15.21 -2.68
N GLN A 265 -9.65 15.66 -1.44
CA GLN A 265 -10.07 14.95 -0.23
C GLN A 265 -11.60 14.66 -0.19
N ILE A 266 -12.42 15.54 -0.77
CA ILE A 266 -13.89 15.38 -0.79
C ILE A 266 -14.27 14.20 -1.68
N LYS A 267 -13.73 14.13 -2.91
CA LYS A 267 -13.98 13.03 -3.83
C LYS A 267 -13.49 11.69 -3.29
N ARG A 268 -12.29 11.68 -2.67
CA ARG A 268 -11.74 10.48 -2.04
C ARG A 268 -12.65 9.96 -0.93
N LYS A 269 -13.09 10.85 -0.04
CA LYS A 269 -14.03 10.50 1.05
C LYS A 269 -15.37 9.99 0.50
N SER A 270 -15.90 10.61 -0.55
CA SER A 270 -17.13 10.16 -1.21
C SER A 270 -16.97 8.77 -1.82
N ALA A 271 -15.87 8.50 -2.53
CA ALA A 271 -15.58 7.19 -3.11
C ALA A 271 -15.52 6.08 -2.05
N ILE A 272 -14.82 6.33 -0.94
CA ILE A 272 -14.74 5.40 0.19
C ILE A 272 -16.11 5.17 0.82
N GLN A 273 -16.91 6.22 1.02
CA GLN A 273 -18.24 6.11 1.61
C GLN A 273 -19.19 5.33 0.71
N ALA A 274 -19.21 5.60 -0.60
CA ALA A 274 -20.03 4.86 -1.55
C ALA A 274 -19.68 3.36 -1.54
N PHE A 275 -18.39 3.04 -1.48
CA PHE A 275 -17.92 1.66 -1.37
C PHE A 275 -18.33 1.02 -0.03
N LYS A 276 -18.07 1.67 1.11
CA LYS A 276 -18.47 1.15 2.44
C LYS A 276 -19.97 0.90 2.57
N LYS A 277 -20.80 1.71 1.92
CA LYS A 277 -22.27 1.56 1.90
C LYS A 277 -22.78 0.49 0.92
N GLY A 278 -21.89 -0.09 0.10
CA GLY A 278 -22.29 -1.06 -0.91
C GLY A 278 -22.95 -0.44 -2.16
N GLU A 279 -22.90 0.88 -2.31
CA GLU A 279 -23.42 1.58 -3.49
C GLU A 279 -22.63 1.22 -4.76
N VAL A 280 -21.35 0.89 -4.62
CA VAL A 280 -20.48 0.40 -5.68
C VAL A 280 -19.79 -0.91 -5.26
N PRO A 281 -19.78 -1.94 -6.13
CA PRO A 281 -19.14 -3.23 -5.81
C PRO A 281 -17.60 -3.19 -5.96
N ILE A 282 -17.06 -2.22 -6.68
CA ILE A 282 -15.63 -2.12 -6.99
C ILE A 282 -15.08 -0.76 -6.56
N LEU A 283 -13.99 -0.79 -5.80
CA LEU A 283 -13.14 0.35 -5.55
C LEU A 283 -11.80 0.13 -6.24
N LEU A 284 -11.54 0.89 -7.31
CA LEU A 284 -10.26 0.88 -8.01
C LEU A 284 -9.25 1.77 -7.28
N THR A 285 -8.03 1.29 -7.10
CA THR A 285 -7.00 2.07 -6.41
C THR A 285 -5.60 1.73 -6.91
N THR A 286 -4.63 2.56 -6.52
CA THR A 286 -3.20 2.30 -6.64
C THR A 286 -2.59 2.14 -5.25
N ASP A 287 -1.39 1.57 -5.15
CA ASP A 287 -0.71 1.36 -3.86
C ASP A 287 -0.58 2.64 -3.05
N VAL A 288 -0.17 3.73 -3.71
CA VAL A 288 -0.02 5.05 -3.07
C VAL A 288 -1.35 5.55 -2.49
N ALA A 289 -2.43 5.37 -3.24
CA ALA A 289 -3.74 5.85 -2.83
C ALA A 289 -4.40 4.96 -1.77
N ALA A 290 -4.06 3.67 -1.75
CA ALA A 290 -4.60 2.69 -0.81
C ALA A 290 -3.93 2.73 0.57
N ARG A 291 -2.73 3.32 0.66
CA ARG A 291 -2.04 3.41 1.95
C ARG A 291 -2.78 4.32 2.92
N GLY A 292 -2.87 3.87 4.16
CA GLY A 292 -3.59 4.58 5.20
C GLY A 292 -5.10 4.67 4.99
N LEU A 293 -5.68 3.87 4.09
CA LEU A 293 -7.12 3.78 3.98
C LEU A 293 -7.71 3.04 5.18
N ASP A 294 -8.69 3.66 5.80
CA ASP A 294 -9.60 3.02 6.73
C ASP A 294 -10.65 2.18 5.96
N ILE A 295 -10.16 1.25 5.15
CA ILE A 295 -10.93 0.20 4.51
C ILE A 295 -10.28 -1.10 4.90
N GLU A 296 -10.86 -1.71 5.89
CA GLU A 296 -10.40 -2.95 6.51
C GLU A 296 -11.51 -3.99 6.44
N ASP A 297 -11.18 -5.23 6.69
CA ASP A 297 -12.13 -6.34 6.71
C ASP A 297 -12.90 -6.54 5.39
N LEU A 298 -12.23 -6.25 4.28
CA LEU A 298 -12.85 -6.46 2.98
C LEU A 298 -13.01 -7.94 2.70
N PRO A 299 -14.13 -8.36 2.10
CA PRO A 299 -14.30 -9.76 1.70
C PRO A 299 -13.30 -10.16 0.61
N VAL A 300 -12.96 -9.24 -0.30
CA VAL A 300 -12.09 -9.55 -1.43
C VAL A 300 -11.11 -8.41 -1.75
N VAL A 301 -9.87 -8.80 -1.99
CA VAL A 301 -8.82 -7.98 -2.61
C VAL A 301 -8.47 -8.58 -3.97
N ILE A 302 -8.44 -7.73 -5.01
CA ILE A 302 -8.05 -8.17 -6.36
C ILE A 302 -6.76 -7.45 -6.77
N HIS A 303 -5.73 -8.20 -7.12
CA HIS A 303 -4.58 -7.71 -7.84
C HIS A 303 -4.89 -7.79 -9.34
N TYR A 304 -5.40 -6.69 -9.92
CA TYR A 304 -5.61 -6.59 -11.37
C TYR A 304 -4.26 -6.59 -12.10
N ASP A 305 -3.29 -5.85 -11.56
CA ASP A 305 -1.87 -5.95 -11.90
C ASP A 305 -1.11 -6.56 -10.73
N LEU A 306 -0.14 -7.43 -11.02
CA LEU A 306 0.71 -8.00 -9.98
C LEU A 306 1.47 -6.92 -9.21
N PRO A 307 1.61 -7.05 -7.89
CA PRO A 307 2.52 -6.24 -7.10
C PRO A 307 3.97 -6.41 -7.57
N GLU A 308 4.76 -5.35 -7.45
CA GLU A 308 6.17 -5.36 -7.88
C GLU A 308 7.07 -6.21 -6.99
N ASN A 309 6.73 -6.29 -5.70
CA ASN A 309 7.51 -7.01 -4.70
C ASN A 309 6.62 -7.62 -3.60
N LYS A 310 7.25 -8.41 -2.72
CA LYS A 310 6.58 -9.11 -1.62
C LYS A 310 5.97 -8.17 -0.59
N GLU A 311 6.60 -7.03 -0.35
CA GLU A 311 6.12 -6.01 0.59
C GLU A 311 4.79 -5.42 0.11
N VAL A 312 4.73 -5.00 -1.15
CA VAL A 312 3.51 -4.48 -1.78
C VAL A 312 2.41 -5.55 -1.78
N TYR A 313 2.76 -6.82 -2.06
CA TYR A 313 1.80 -7.93 -1.97
C TYR A 313 1.19 -8.03 -0.58
N THR A 314 2.02 -8.00 0.45
CA THR A 314 1.61 -8.08 1.86
C THR A 314 0.71 -6.91 2.26
N HIS A 315 1.06 -5.68 1.87
CA HIS A 315 0.28 -4.49 2.14
C HIS A 315 -1.09 -4.49 1.46
N ARG A 316 -1.17 -4.97 0.20
CA ARG A 316 -2.45 -5.14 -0.52
C ARG A 316 -3.30 -6.23 0.12
N SER A 317 -2.72 -7.39 0.35
CA SER A 317 -3.42 -8.55 0.93
C SER A 317 -3.91 -8.27 2.36
N GLY A 318 -3.16 -7.47 3.13
CA GLY A 318 -3.54 -7.08 4.49
C GLY A 318 -4.76 -6.16 4.59
N ARG A 319 -5.49 -5.91 3.49
CA ARG A 319 -6.79 -5.22 3.50
C ARG A 319 -7.96 -6.18 3.70
N THR A 320 -7.73 -7.49 3.69
CA THR A 320 -8.73 -8.53 3.94
C THR A 320 -8.26 -9.47 5.05
N GLY A 321 -9.17 -10.23 5.64
CA GLY A 321 -8.88 -11.31 6.58
C GLY A 321 -8.30 -10.84 7.91
N ARG A 322 -8.73 -9.70 8.45
CA ARG A 322 -8.25 -9.21 9.75
C ARG A 322 -9.05 -9.80 10.91
N MET A 323 -8.42 -9.90 12.07
CA MET A 323 -9.02 -10.34 13.33
C MET A 323 -9.78 -11.67 13.23
N GLY A 324 -9.23 -12.64 12.45
CA GLY A 324 -9.83 -13.98 12.31
C GLY A 324 -10.97 -14.09 11.32
N LYS A 325 -11.28 -13.04 10.58
CA LYS A 325 -12.30 -13.09 9.54
C LYS A 325 -11.78 -13.77 8.28
N ASP A 326 -12.67 -14.37 7.52
CA ASP A 326 -12.35 -14.94 6.20
C ASP A 326 -11.99 -13.83 5.21
N GLY A 327 -10.97 -14.08 4.43
CA GLY A 327 -10.50 -13.15 3.40
C GLY A 327 -10.15 -13.85 2.10
N LEU A 328 -10.34 -13.16 0.96
CA LEU A 328 -9.98 -13.68 -0.34
C LEU A 328 -9.10 -12.72 -1.11
N VAL A 329 -7.91 -13.17 -1.49
CA VAL A 329 -6.97 -12.43 -2.34
C VAL A 329 -6.92 -13.10 -3.70
N ILE A 330 -7.33 -12.38 -4.75
CA ILE A 330 -7.37 -12.87 -6.12
C ILE A 330 -6.33 -12.13 -6.96
N SER A 331 -5.44 -12.86 -7.63
CA SER A 331 -4.49 -12.27 -8.57
C SER A 331 -4.85 -12.62 -10.01
N PHE A 332 -5.06 -11.59 -10.86
CA PHE A 332 -5.25 -11.79 -12.30
C PHE A 332 -3.88 -11.85 -12.98
N VAL A 333 -3.52 -13.02 -13.44
CA VAL A 333 -2.17 -13.31 -13.96
C VAL A 333 -2.22 -13.91 -15.36
N THR A 334 -1.18 -13.64 -16.12
CA THR A 334 -0.87 -14.42 -17.33
C THR A 334 -0.13 -15.70 -16.95
N GLU A 335 -0.08 -16.68 -17.83
CA GLU A 335 0.66 -17.93 -17.63
C GLU A 335 2.12 -17.69 -17.17
N LYS A 336 2.76 -16.65 -17.70
CA LYS A 336 4.15 -16.28 -17.34
C LYS A 336 4.22 -15.71 -15.92
N GLU A 337 3.28 -14.89 -15.54
CA GLU A 337 3.24 -14.22 -14.24
C GLU A 337 2.93 -15.15 -13.06
N VAL A 338 2.40 -16.36 -13.30
CA VAL A 338 2.15 -17.35 -12.23
C VAL A 338 3.43 -17.68 -11.44
N ARG A 339 4.59 -17.74 -12.12
CA ARG A 339 5.87 -18.00 -11.45
C ARG A 339 6.29 -16.83 -10.55
N ASP A 340 6.05 -15.62 -10.99
CA ASP A 340 6.41 -14.43 -10.21
C ASP A 340 5.45 -14.26 -9.04
N LEU A 341 4.15 -14.51 -9.22
CA LEU A 341 3.19 -14.55 -8.13
C LEU A 341 3.61 -15.52 -7.01
N LYS A 342 4.09 -16.72 -7.35
CA LYS A 342 4.55 -17.71 -6.35
C LYS A 342 5.71 -17.23 -5.48
N LYS A 343 6.50 -16.26 -5.94
CA LYS A 343 7.60 -15.65 -5.15
C LYS A 343 7.07 -14.56 -4.21
N LEU A 344 5.92 -13.97 -4.53
CA LEU A 344 5.34 -12.84 -3.81
C LEU A 344 4.46 -13.26 -2.64
N ILE A 345 3.82 -14.43 -2.72
CA ILE A 345 2.94 -14.92 -1.66
C ILE A 345 3.72 -15.29 -0.39
N PRO A 346 3.10 -15.23 0.81
CA PRO A 346 3.69 -15.76 2.03
C PRO A 346 4.10 -17.23 1.87
N ALA A 347 5.22 -17.63 2.48
CA ALA A 347 5.79 -18.97 2.31
C ALA A 347 4.88 -20.10 2.81
N ASP A 348 4.03 -19.78 3.76
CA ASP A 348 3.07 -20.69 4.39
C ASP A 348 1.65 -20.63 3.77
N ALA A 349 1.43 -19.71 2.83
CA ALA A 349 0.14 -19.60 2.13
C ALA A 349 0.04 -20.61 0.99
N THR A 350 -1.13 -21.20 0.85
CA THR A 350 -1.47 -22.02 -0.31
C THR A 350 -1.97 -21.16 -1.45
N LEU A 351 -1.52 -21.44 -2.68
CA LEU A 351 -1.95 -20.74 -3.88
C LEU A 351 -2.74 -21.69 -4.77
N GLU A 352 -4.00 -21.38 -4.98
CA GLU A 352 -4.89 -22.21 -5.78
C GLU A 352 -5.29 -21.52 -7.09
N ALA A 353 -5.44 -22.33 -8.15
CA ALA A 353 -5.95 -21.83 -9.43
C ALA A 353 -7.48 -21.82 -9.42
N PHE A 354 -8.06 -20.67 -9.75
CA PHE A 354 -9.51 -20.49 -9.85
C PHE A 354 -9.92 -20.03 -11.25
N GLN A 355 -11.19 -20.18 -11.57
CA GLN A 355 -11.82 -19.66 -12.77
C GLN A 355 -13.21 -19.12 -12.45
N VAL A 356 -13.66 -18.17 -13.24
CA VAL A 356 -15.04 -17.68 -13.18
C VAL A 356 -15.89 -18.47 -14.17
N HIS A 357 -16.84 -19.24 -13.66
CA HIS A 357 -17.79 -19.99 -14.45
C HIS A 357 -19.21 -19.77 -13.92
N SER A 358 -20.17 -19.45 -14.82
CA SER A 358 -21.58 -19.22 -14.45
C SER A 358 -21.76 -18.24 -13.28
N SER A 359 -21.02 -17.12 -13.31
CA SER A 359 -21.02 -16.10 -12.25
C SER A 359 -20.64 -16.62 -10.86
N GLN A 360 -19.82 -17.65 -10.80
CA GLN A 360 -19.26 -18.20 -9.56
C GLN A 360 -17.75 -18.41 -9.67
N LEU A 361 -17.06 -18.23 -8.57
CA LEU A 361 -15.66 -18.58 -8.42
C LEU A 361 -15.54 -20.09 -8.12
N GLN A 362 -14.82 -20.81 -8.95
CA GLN A 362 -14.62 -22.23 -8.82
C GLN A 362 -13.15 -22.60 -8.97
N VAL A 363 -12.71 -23.66 -8.33
CA VAL A 363 -11.36 -24.20 -8.53
C VAL A 363 -11.19 -24.56 -10.01
N ALA A 364 -10.12 -24.10 -10.61
CA ALA A 364 -9.85 -24.37 -12.02
C ALA A 364 -9.59 -25.87 -12.22
N GLN A 365 -10.34 -26.50 -13.09
CA GLN A 365 -10.06 -27.86 -13.49
C GLN A 365 -8.72 -27.90 -14.23
N LYS A 366 -7.79 -28.75 -13.80
CA LYS A 366 -6.51 -28.96 -14.51
C LYS A 366 -6.82 -29.26 -15.97
N LYS A 367 -6.47 -28.36 -16.89
CA LYS A 367 -6.50 -28.69 -18.31
C LYS A 367 -5.67 -29.95 -18.50
N LYS A 368 -6.32 -31.06 -18.91
CA LYS A 368 -5.59 -32.22 -19.42
C LYS A 368 -4.69 -31.68 -20.53
N MET A 369 -3.39 -31.86 -20.38
CA MET A 369 -2.44 -31.58 -21.45
C MET A 369 -2.90 -32.38 -22.66
N VAL A 370 -3.48 -31.67 -23.63
CA VAL A 370 -3.67 -32.26 -24.95
C VAL A 370 -2.25 -32.42 -25.50
N GLU A 371 -1.75 -33.65 -25.50
CA GLU A 371 -0.49 -33.97 -26.18
C GLU A 371 -0.58 -33.38 -27.58
N LYS A 372 0.26 -32.39 -27.85
CA LYS A 372 0.43 -31.88 -29.18
C LYS A 372 0.92 -33.05 -30.02
N LYS A 373 0.02 -33.61 -30.87
CA LYS A 373 0.42 -34.62 -31.86
C LYS A 373 1.68 -34.10 -32.57
N PRO A 374 2.71 -34.92 -32.73
CA PRO A 374 3.95 -34.50 -33.37
C PRO A 374 3.59 -34.02 -34.80
N TYR A 375 4.10 -32.83 -35.11
CA TYR A 375 3.94 -32.23 -36.45
C TYR A 375 4.57 -33.17 -37.45
N LYS A 376 3.75 -33.85 -38.28
CA LYS A 376 4.22 -34.61 -39.46
C LYS A 376 4.46 -33.58 -40.57
N PRO A 377 5.70 -33.46 -41.11
CA PRO A 377 5.94 -32.60 -42.25
C PRO A 377 5.10 -33.11 -43.45
N LYS A 378 4.34 -32.23 -44.07
CA LYS A 378 3.68 -32.53 -45.35
C LYS A 378 4.75 -32.75 -46.41
N GLU A 379 4.79 -33.94 -47.01
CA GLU A 379 5.59 -34.24 -48.18
C GLU A 379 5.27 -33.24 -49.28
N LYS A 380 6.29 -32.55 -49.76
CA LYS A 380 6.18 -31.65 -50.93
C LYS A 380 5.97 -32.55 -52.17
N LYS A 381 4.76 -32.61 -52.69
CA LYS A 381 4.52 -33.11 -54.06
C LYS A 381 5.28 -32.19 -55.02
N GLY A 382 6.22 -32.77 -55.75
CA GLY A 382 6.99 -32.09 -56.76
C GLY A 382 6.12 -31.48 -57.87
N THR A 383 6.22 -30.19 -58.06
CA THR A 383 5.73 -29.50 -59.24
C THR A 383 6.88 -29.29 -60.21
N ALA A 384 6.67 -29.80 -61.40
CA ALA A 384 7.61 -29.76 -62.53
C ALA A 384 8.03 -28.31 -62.87
N LYS A 385 9.35 -28.12 -63.04
CA LYS A 385 9.92 -26.87 -63.54
C LYS A 385 9.44 -26.59 -64.98
N LYS A 386 8.69 -25.52 -65.20
CA LYS A 386 8.57 -24.87 -66.51
C LYS A 386 9.70 -23.87 -66.64
N ALA A 387 10.52 -24.10 -67.66
CA ALA A 387 11.61 -23.23 -68.05
C ALA A 387 11.05 -21.94 -68.67
N TYR A 388 11.56 -20.80 -68.28
CA TYR A 388 11.38 -19.52 -68.96
C TYR A 388 12.66 -19.09 -69.61
N PRO A 389 12.63 -18.50 -70.83
CA PRO A 389 13.82 -18.14 -71.58
C PRO A 389 14.45 -16.84 -71.07
N SER A 390 15.78 -16.80 -71.15
CA SER A 390 16.63 -15.67 -70.84
C SER A 390 16.33 -14.44 -71.73
N LYS A 391 16.24 -13.26 -71.17
CA LYS A 391 16.36 -11.98 -71.85
C LYS A 391 17.50 -11.14 -71.30
N ASP A 392 18.18 -10.60 -72.21
CA ASP A 392 19.43 -9.92 -72.26
C ASP A 392 19.65 -8.78 -71.24
N LYS A 393 20.95 -8.69 -70.89
CA LYS A 393 21.61 -7.58 -70.20
C LYS A 393 21.56 -6.31 -71.05
N LYS A 394 21.09 -5.21 -70.49
CA LYS A 394 21.48 -3.87 -70.93
C LYS A 394 22.02 -3.09 -69.72
N SER A 395 23.29 -2.76 -69.82
CA SER A 395 24.03 -1.86 -69.00
C SER A 395 23.50 -0.43 -69.07
N PHE A 396 23.38 0.22 -67.90
CA PHE A 396 23.31 1.68 -67.86
C PHE A 396 24.32 2.25 -66.89
N LYS A 397 25.10 3.17 -67.47
CA LYS A 397 26.25 3.85 -66.89
C LYS A 397 25.90 4.82 -65.79
N THR A 398 26.76 4.88 -64.83
CA THR A 398 26.91 5.95 -63.83
C THR A 398 27.00 7.35 -64.39
N LYS A 399 26.31 8.32 -63.78
CA LYS A 399 26.72 9.72 -63.79
C LYS A 399 26.79 10.23 -62.34
N LYS A 400 28.05 10.57 -61.97
CA LYS A 400 28.36 11.49 -60.87
C LYS A 400 27.90 12.89 -61.27
N SER A 401 27.32 13.64 -60.36
CA SER A 401 27.43 15.09 -60.35
C SER A 401 27.57 15.60 -58.92
N SER A 402 28.67 16.26 -58.73
CA SER A 402 29.12 17.07 -57.64
C SER A 402 28.40 18.43 -57.64
N GLY A 403 28.32 19.09 -56.50
CA GLY A 403 28.14 20.54 -56.45
C GLY A 403 27.33 20.98 -55.23
N LYS A 404 28.03 21.37 -54.19
CA LYS A 404 28.33 22.67 -53.62
C LYS A 404 27.19 23.48 -53.02
N LYS A 405 27.30 23.71 -51.74
CA LYS A 405 27.19 24.95 -50.92
C LYS A 405 26.05 25.93 -51.22
N LYS A 406 25.20 26.18 -50.29
CA LYS A 406 25.20 27.36 -49.40
C LYS A 406 24.43 27.05 -48.09
#